data_31c0f2ab31c868c0320eacce0dad313a
#
_entry.id   31c0f2ab31c868c0320eacce0dad313a
#
_cell.length_a   1.000
_cell.length_b   1.000
_cell.length_c   1.000
_cell.angle_alpha   90.00
_cell.angle_beta   90.00
_cell.angle_gamma   90.00
#
_symmetry.space_group_name_H-M   'P 1'
#
loop_
_entity.id
_entity.type
_entity.pdbx_description
1 polymer ?
#
loop_
_entity_poly.entity_id
_entity_poly.type
_entity_poly.pdbx_seq_one_letter_code
_entity_poly.pdbx_strand_id
1 'polypeptide(L)'
;EISPSFEEMKNAVNLKSKSGIHRLITSLEQRGYIKRLKHKARAMEVIKDFPNKNNNEDISNNNDDSYLKIPLVGLIAAGEAIEAINSSESMISVPKSLVTKNSTYFGLKVKGLSMIDEGIFDGDIAIIKKTSSAQNGKIAAVLTLDNEITLKKIKITSQKIYLIPANKAYNIKEHNLGDVQIQGTLSGIIRKYN
;
A
#
# COMPACT_ATOMS: atom_id res chain seq x y z
N GLU A 1 12.40 -28.64 8.38
CA GLU A 1 12.38 -28.27 9.81
C GLU A 1 11.52 -29.29 10.57
N ILE A 2 11.97 -29.68 11.77
CA ILE A 2 11.24 -30.63 12.62
C ILE A 2 10.36 -29.82 13.58
N SER A 3 9.06 -30.09 13.62
CA SER A 3 8.15 -29.41 14.53
C SER A 3 8.50 -29.69 16.01
N PRO A 4 8.33 -28.73 16.91
CA PRO A 4 8.63 -28.90 18.33
C PRO A 4 7.72 -29.95 18.97
N SER A 5 8.22 -30.63 19.99
CA SER A 5 7.44 -31.56 20.82
C SER A 5 6.46 -30.80 21.74
N PHE A 6 5.43 -31.49 22.25
CA PHE A 6 4.50 -30.89 23.23
C PHE A 6 5.19 -30.38 24.51
N GLU A 7 6.32 -30.99 24.90
CA GLU A 7 7.10 -30.56 26.05
C GLU A 7 7.84 -29.24 25.74
N GLU A 8 8.48 -29.16 24.57
CA GLU A 8 9.15 -27.95 24.10
C GLU A 8 8.16 -26.79 23.92
N MET A 9 6.99 -27.05 23.34
CA MET A 9 5.92 -26.05 23.22
C MET A 9 5.39 -25.60 24.59
N LYS A 10 5.15 -26.54 25.55
CA LYS A 10 4.73 -26.21 26.90
C LYS A 10 5.70 -25.25 27.57
N ASN A 11 6.98 -25.53 27.46
CA ASN A 11 8.03 -24.68 28.05
C ASN A 11 8.11 -23.32 27.37
N ALA A 12 8.03 -23.26 26.04
CA ALA A 12 8.08 -22.02 25.27
C ALA A 12 6.93 -21.05 25.58
N VAL A 13 5.71 -21.59 25.86
CA VAL A 13 4.53 -20.75 26.21
C VAL A 13 4.28 -20.70 27.73
N ASN A 14 5.22 -21.17 28.55
CA ASN A 14 5.19 -21.13 30.00
C ASN A 14 3.91 -21.76 30.65
N LEU A 15 3.40 -22.83 30.05
CA LEU A 15 2.24 -23.53 30.56
C LEU A 15 2.63 -24.57 31.62
N LYS A 16 1.81 -24.69 32.68
CA LYS A 16 2.08 -25.62 33.81
C LYS A 16 1.78 -27.09 33.49
N SER A 17 0.96 -27.38 32.45
CA SER A 17 0.55 -28.77 32.17
C SER A 17 0.58 -29.13 30.68
N LYS A 18 0.85 -30.41 30.36
CA LYS A 18 0.76 -30.95 28.99
C LYS A 18 -0.67 -30.93 28.44
N SER A 19 -1.68 -31.05 29.28
CA SER A 19 -3.09 -30.99 28.90
C SER A 19 -3.47 -29.59 28.41
N GLY A 20 -2.84 -28.52 28.93
CA GLY A 20 -3.03 -27.17 28.46
C GLY A 20 -2.53 -26.96 27.02
N ILE A 21 -1.33 -27.48 26.72
CA ILE A 21 -0.79 -27.42 25.35
C ILE A 21 -1.63 -28.26 24.38
N HIS A 22 -2.12 -29.42 24.80
CA HIS A 22 -2.96 -30.28 23.97
C HIS A 22 -4.27 -29.57 23.58
N ARG A 23 -4.94 -28.86 24.51
CA ARG A 23 -6.13 -28.06 24.25
C ARG A 23 -5.83 -26.92 23.30
N LEU A 24 -4.70 -26.24 23.48
CA LEU A 24 -4.29 -25.13 22.60
C LEU A 24 -4.08 -25.61 21.17
N ILE A 25 -3.32 -26.68 20.98
CA ILE A 25 -3.05 -27.28 19.67
C ILE A 25 -4.33 -27.75 18.99
N THR A 26 -5.23 -28.41 19.74
CA THR A 26 -6.53 -28.85 19.21
C THR A 26 -7.41 -27.66 18.78
N SER A 27 -7.43 -26.59 19.57
CA SER A 27 -8.14 -25.36 19.21
C SER A 27 -7.58 -24.68 17.97
N LEU A 28 -6.25 -24.65 17.83
CA LEU A 28 -5.59 -24.10 16.64
C LEU A 28 -5.88 -24.94 15.39
N GLU A 29 -5.91 -26.27 15.52
CA GLU A 29 -6.25 -27.18 14.42
C GLU A 29 -7.72 -27.02 14.01
N GLN A 30 -8.66 -26.96 14.96
CA GLN A 30 -10.08 -26.71 14.69
C GLN A 30 -10.35 -25.37 14.00
N ARG A 31 -9.54 -24.36 14.30
CA ARG A 31 -9.61 -23.04 13.67
C ARG A 31 -8.85 -22.95 12.34
N GLY A 32 -8.19 -24.04 11.91
CA GLY A 32 -7.49 -24.13 10.65
C GLY A 32 -6.15 -23.35 10.59
N TYR A 33 -5.53 -23.04 11.73
CA TYR A 33 -4.21 -22.41 11.77
C TYR A 33 -3.08 -23.41 11.60
N ILE A 34 -3.29 -24.66 12.08
CA ILE A 34 -2.32 -25.75 11.98
C ILE A 34 -3.02 -27.03 11.52
N LYS A 35 -2.23 -27.94 10.93
CA LYS A 35 -2.66 -29.29 10.56
C LYS A 35 -1.68 -30.30 11.14
N ARG A 36 -2.19 -31.35 11.82
CA ARG A 36 -1.39 -32.48 12.25
C ARG A 36 -1.36 -33.54 11.15
N LEU A 37 -0.18 -33.96 10.76
CA LEU A 37 -0.03 -35.03 9.78
C LEU A 37 -0.17 -36.38 10.49
N LYS A 38 -1.11 -37.21 10.03
CA LYS A 38 -1.34 -38.57 10.55
C LYS A 38 -0.08 -39.41 10.34
N HIS A 39 0.24 -40.26 11.32
CA HIS A 39 1.34 -41.24 11.28
C HIS A 39 2.77 -40.67 11.27
N LYS A 40 2.99 -39.43 11.59
CA LYS A 40 4.33 -38.87 11.79
C LYS A 40 4.41 -38.20 13.17
N ALA A 41 5.31 -38.69 14.02
CA ALA A 41 5.62 -38.03 15.28
C ALA A 41 6.24 -36.66 14.99
N ARG A 42 5.80 -35.59 15.71
CA ARG A 42 6.31 -34.21 15.56
C ARG A 42 6.06 -33.58 14.18
N ALA A 43 4.92 -33.90 13.54
CA ALA A 43 4.60 -33.33 12.25
C ALA A 43 3.35 -32.44 12.35
N MET A 44 3.58 -31.15 12.52
CA MET A 44 2.59 -30.08 12.43
C MET A 44 2.98 -29.10 11.34
N GLU A 45 2.01 -28.72 10.55
CA GLU A 45 2.16 -27.73 9.49
C GLU A 45 1.33 -26.48 9.86
N VAL A 46 1.94 -25.31 9.77
CA VAL A 46 1.24 -24.02 9.92
C VAL A 46 0.57 -23.71 8.59
N ILE A 47 -0.77 -23.63 8.59
CA ILE A 47 -1.57 -23.40 7.37
C ILE A 47 -1.84 -21.92 7.16
N LYS A 48 -1.96 -21.15 8.27
CA LYS A 48 -2.23 -19.71 8.23
C LYS A 48 -1.26 -18.97 9.13
N ASP A 49 -0.68 -17.90 8.62
CA ASP A 49 0.09 -16.98 9.43
C ASP A 49 -0.81 -16.27 10.45
N PHE A 50 -0.32 -16.14 11.70
CA PHE A 50 -1.02 -15.36 12.70
C PHE A 50 -0.96 -13.88 12.33
N PRO A 51 -2.08 -13.15 12.37
CA PRO A 51 -2.03 -11.70 12.25
C PRO A 51 -1.18 -11.16 13.40
N ASN A 52 -0.14 -10.41 13.05
CA ASN A 52 0.77 -9.80 14.03
C ASN A 52 -0.04 -8.85 14.94
N LYS A 53 -0.09 -9.15 16.25
CA LYS A 53 -0.89 -8.45 17.26
C LYS A 53 -0.28 -7.10 17.66
N ASN A 54 -0.12 -6.19 16.72
CA ASN A 54 0.20 -4.80 17.03
C ASN A 54 -0.61 -3.81 16.18
N ASN A 55 -1.88 -4.09 15.96
CA ASN A 55 -2.84 -3.06 15.57
C ASN A 55 -4.24 -3.52 15.97
N ASN A 56 -4.80 -2.87 16.97
CA ASN A 56 -6.22 -2.84 17.23
C ASN A 56 -6.88 -2.25 15.99
N GLU A 57 -7.67 -3.05 15.27
CA GLU A 57 -8.88 -2.59 14.62
C GLU A 57 -9.54 -3.75 13.84
N ASP A 58 -10.75 -3.99 14.20
CA ASP A 58 -11.85 -4.68 13.52
C ASP A 58 -11.59 -5.92 12.64
N ILE A 59 -12.00 -7.03 13.25
CA ILE A 59 -12.20 -8.33 12.61
C ILE A 59 -13.39 -8.23 11.64
N SER A 60 -13.11 -8.13 10.37
CA SER A 60 -13.99 -8.67 9.34
C SER A 60 -13.22 -9.74 8.56
N ASN A 61 -13.51 -10.99 8.86
CA ASN A 61 -13.06 -12.16 8.11
C ASN A 61 -13.67 -12.13 6.71
N ASN A 62 -12.93 -11.54 5.78
CA ASN A 62 -13.03 -11.90 4.38
C ASN A 62 -11.61 -11.79 3.82
N ASN A 63 -10.97 -12.95 3.56
CA ASN A 63 -9.85 -13.03 2.63
C ASN A 63 -10.41 -12.70 1.24
N ASP A 64 -10.82 -11.46 1.04
CA ASP A 64 -11.14 -10.94 -0.27
C ASP A 64 -9.81 -10.60 -0.94
N ASP A 65 -9.26 -11.60 -1.64
CA ASP A 65 -8.04 -11.46 -2.45
C ASP A 65 -8.22 -10.43 -3.58
N SER A 66 -9.36 -9.73 -3.61
CA SER A 66 -9.73 -8.73 -4.62
C SER A 66 -9.13 -7.34 -4.35
N TYR A 67 -8.66 -7.05 -3.13
CA TYR A 67 -8.18 -5.74 -2.74
C TYR A 67 -6.71 -5.74 -2.29
N LEU A 68 -6.02 -4.63 -2.55
CA LEU A 68 -4.67 -4.33 -2.05
C LEU A 68 -4.75 -3.11 -1.12
N LYS A 69 -4.15 -3.20 0.06
CA LYS A 69 -3.98 -2.02 0.94
C LYS A 69 -2.74 -1.25 0.51
N ILE A 70 -2.90 0.05 0.25
CA ILE A 70 -1.81 0.97 -0.09
C ILE A 70 -1.82 2.18 0.84
N PRO A 71 -0.65 2.78 1.16
CA PRO A 71 -0.58 3.97 2.00
C PRO A 71 -1.25 5.16 1.28
N LEU A 72 -2.03 5.95 2.03
CA LEU A 72 -2.58 7.22 1.57
C LEU A 72 -1.64 8.34 1.99
N VAL A 73 -1.06 8.98 1.00
CA VAL A 73 -0.20 10.14 1.18
C VAL A 73 -1.09 11.37 1.22
N GLY A 74 -1.10 12.06 2.36
CA GLY A 74 -1.73 13.38 2.49
C GLY A 74 -0.90 14.47 1.80
N LEU A 75 -1.17 15.72 2.13
CA LEU A 75 -0.26 16.84 1.83
C LEU A 75 1.06 16.53 2.56
N ILE A 76 2.12 16.20 1.81
CA ILE A 76 3.42 15.93 2.41
C ILE A 76 3.90 17.22 3.06
N ALA A 77 4.16 17.15 4.37
CA ALA A 77 4.95 18.19 5.04
C ALA A 77 6.32 18.24 4.37
N ALA A 78 6.75 19.44 4.04
CA ALA A 78 7.99 19.72 3.32
C ALA A 78 9.17 18.91 3.87
N GLY A 79 9.83 18.12 3.03
CA GLY A 79 11.15 17.55 3.30
C GLY A 79 11.23 16.05 3.58
N GLU A 80 10.13 15.32 3.71
CA GLU A 80 10.19 13.84 3.84
C GLU A 80 9.97 13.16 2.48
N ALA A 81 10.94 12.37 2.06
CA ALA A 81 10.79 11.50 0.91
C ALA A 81 9.61 10.53 1.16
N ILE A 82 8.87 10.15 0.10
CA ILE A 82 7.77 9.15 0.19
C ILE A 82 8.22 7.85 0.90
N GLU A 83 9.50 7.60 0.98
CA GLU A 83 10.10 6.49 1.74
C GLU A 83 9.94 6.60 3.26
N ALA A 84 9.76 7.80 3.80
CA ALA A 84 9.51 8.03 5.22
C ALA A 84 8.02 7.86 5.61
N ILE A 85 7.11 7.71 4.65
CA ILE A 85 5.67 7.50 4.89
C ILE A 85 5.38 6.03 5.22
N ASN A 86 6.22 5.41 6.01
CA ASN A 86 5.92 4.16 6.72
C ASN A 86 5.17 4.42 8.05
N SER A 87 4.84 5.67 8.33
CA SER A 87 3.99 6.00 9.46
C SER A 87 2.52 5.68 9.11
N SER A 88 2.01 4.71 9.76
CA SER A 88 0.74 3.98 9.75
C SER A 88 -0.55 4.85 9.87
N GLU A 89 -0.62 6.06 9.34
CA GLU A 89 -1.74 6.95 9.68
C GLU A 89 -2.98 6.80 8.78
N SER A 90 -2.85 6.36 7.54
CA SER A 90 -4.03 5.94 6.79
C SER A 90 -3.70 5.01 5.62
N MET A 91 -4.37 3.86 5.59
CA MET A 91 -4.30 2.91 4.49
C MET A 91 -5.64 2.90 3.75
N ILE A 92 -5.59 2.79 2.43
CA ILE A 92 -6.80 2.61 1.63
C ILE A 92 -6.79 1.24 0.95
N SER A 93 -7.98 0.66 0.80
CA SER A 93 -8.18 -0.58 0.05
C SER A 93 -8.46 -0.26 -1.41
N VAL A 94 -7.67 -0.80 -2.32
CA VAL A 94 -7.74 -0.55 -3.76
C VAL A 94 -8.03 -1.86 -4.47
N PRO A 95 -9.01 -1.94 -5.40
CA PRO A 95 -9.23 -3.13 -6.21
C PRO A 95 -7.97 -3.57 -6.95
N LYS A 96 -7.63 -4.85 -6.90
CA LYS A 96 -6.45 -5.40 -7.60
C LYS A 96 -6.51 -5.20 -9.11
N SER A 97 -7.68 -4.95 -9.68
CA SER A 97 -7.84 -4.58 -11.10
C SER A 97 -7.20 -3.25 -11.47
N LEU A 98 -7.00 -2.33 -10.52
CA LEU A 98 -6.34 -1.04 -10.73
C LEU A 98 -4.82 -1.09 -10.55
N VAL A 99 -4.28 -2.25 -10.14
CA VAL A 99 -2.86 -2.43 -9.83
C VAL A 99 -2.28 -3.61 -10.59
N THR A 100 -1.00 -3.55 -10.92
CA THR A 100 -0.27 -4.67 -11.55
C THR A 100 0.57 -5.40 -10.51
N LYS A 101 0.71 -6.72 -10.67
CA LYS A 101 1.59 -7.54 -9.82
C LYS A 101 3.02 -6.98 -9.85
N ASN A 102 3.74 -7.11 -8.73
CA ASN A 102 5.14 -6.70 -8.57
C ASN A 102 5.41 -5.19 -8.76
N SER A 103 4.41 -4.34 -8.48
CA SER A 103 4.58 -2.90 -8.47
C SER A 103 4.11 -2.32 -7.13
N THR A 104 4.77 -1.27 -6.69
CA THR A 104 4.40 -0.52 -5.47
C THR A 104 3.48 0.62 -5.82
N TYR A 105 2.50 0.89 -4.96
CA TYR A 105 1.49 1.93 -5.15
C TYR A 105 1.32 2.77 -3.89
N PHE A 106 0.86 3.99 -4.07
CA PHE A 106 0.37 4.84 -3.00
C PHE A 106 -0.85 5.65 -3.48
N GLY A 107 -1.72 6.02 -2.56
CA GLY A 107 -2.82 6.95 -2.80
C GLY A 107 -2.35 8.38 -2.59
N LEU A 108 -2.74 9.31 -3.45
CA LEU A 108 -2.50 10.73 -3.31
C LEU A 108 -3.85 11.46 -3.27
N LYS A 109 -4.11 12.21 -2.18
CA LYS A 109 -5.32 13.03 -2.11
C LYS A 109 -5.17 14.23 -3.03
N VAL A 110 -6.04 14.34 -4.03
CA VAL A 110 -6.06 15.45 -4.99
C VAL A 110 -6.58 16.72 -4.33
N LYS A 111 -5.88 17.83 -4.55
CA LYS A 111 -6.29 19.17 -4.12
C LYS A 111 -6.31 20.12 -5.30
N GLY A 112 -7.42 20.86 -5.44
CA GLY A 112 -7.60 21.86 -6.48
C GLY A 112 -8.12 21.31 -7.80
N LEU A 113 -8.20 22.19 -8.80
CA LEU A 113 -8.95 21.99 -10.03
C LEU A 113 -8.07 21.88 -11.29
N SER A 114 -6.76 21.71 -11.11
CA SER A 114 -5.81 21.78 -12.24
C SER A 114 -5.89 20.62 -13.24
N MET A 115 -6.67 19.56 -12.94
CA MET A 115 -6.78 18.36 -13.77
C MET A 115 -8.21 17.99 -14.14
N ILE A 116 -9.15 18.95 -14.06
CA ILE A 116 -10.59 18.70 -14.26
C ILE A 116 -10.93 18.23 -15.68
N ASP A 117 -10.21 18.67 -16.70
CA ASP A 117 -10.44 18.25 -18.10
C ASP A 117 -10.03 16.78 -18.34
N GLU A 118 -9.31 16.15 -17.40
CA GLU A 118 -9.02 14.71 -17.34
C GLU A 118 -9.99 13.97 -16.38
N GLY A 119 -11.05 14.65 -15.90
CA GLY A 119 -12.02 14.07 -14.99
C GLY A 119 -11.52 13.87 -13.56
N ILE A 120 -10.41 14.53 -13.17
CA ILE A 120 -9.81 14.45 -11.83
C ILE A 120 -10.19 15.72 -11.07
N PHE A 121 -10.89 15.56 -9.93
CA PHE A 121 -11.47 16.67 -9.18
C PHE A 121 -10.86 16.77 -7.77
N ASP A 122 -11.10 17.92 -7.16
CA ASP A 122 -10.74 18.12 -5.75
C ASP A 122 -11.37 17.06 -4.85
N GLY A 123 -10.61 16.54 -3.91
CA GLY A 123 -11.04 15.47 -2.99
C GLY A 123 -10.91 14.04 -3.51
N ASP A 124 -10.62 13.83 -4.81
CA ASP A 124 -10.32 12.50 -5.35
C ASP A 124 -9.10 11.88 -4.69
N ILE A 125 -9.01 10.56 -4.76
CA ILE A 125 -7.81 9.81 -4.42
C ILE A 125 -7.21 9.25 -5.70
N ALA A 126 -6.06 9.78 -6.10
CA ALA A 126 -5.28 9.28 -7.22
C ALA A 126 -4.44 8.08 -6.78
N ILE A 127 -4.59 6.95 -7.47
CA ILE A 127 -3.79 5.74 -7.26
C ILE A 127 -2.55 5.86 -8.13
N ILE A 128 -1.40 5.99 -7.49
CA ILE A 128 -0.12 6.25 -8.16
C ILE A 128 0.75 5.00 -8.12
N LYS A 129 1.16 4.53 -9.30
CA LYS A 129 2.19 3.50 -9.43
C LYS A 129 3.55 4.15 -9.23
N LYS A 130 4.30 3.72 -8.20
CA LYS A 130 5.63 4.27 -7.89
C LYS A 130 6.61 3.98 -9.03
N THR A 131 7.19 5.02 -9.58
CA THR A 131 8.25 4.97 -10.60
C THR A 131 8.98 6.30 -10.66
N SER A 132 10.26 6.28 -10.98
CA SER A 132 11.09 7.50 -11.17
C SER A 132 11.05 8.03 -12.61
N SER A 133 10.31 7.39 -13.51
CA SER A 133 10.21 7.81 -14.92
C SER A 133 8.77 7.70 -15.42
N ALA A 134 8.43 8.53 -16.41
CA ALA A 134 7.14 8.45 -17.07
C ALA A 134 7.25 8.90 -18.54
N GLN A 135 6.39 8.35 -19.39
CA GLN A 135 6.31 8.71 -20.80
C GLN A 135 5.60 10.05 -20.98
N ASN A 136 5.96 10.78 -22.05
CA ASN A 136 5.29 12.02 -22.44
C ASN A 136 3.77 11.81 -22.63
N GLY A 137 3.00 12.77 -22.16
CA GLY A 137 1.52 12.74 -22.20
C GLY A 137 0.87 11.96 -21.06
N LYS A 138 1.63 11.21 -20.25
CA LYS A 138 1.08 10.52 -19.06
C LYS A 138 0.87 11.51 -17.92
N ILE A 139 -0.10 11.21 -17.07
CA ILE A 139 -0.34 11.92 -15.82
C ILE A 139 0.59 11.33 -14.76
N ALA A 140 1.37 12.19 -14.12
CA ALA A 140 2.36 11.80 -13.12
C ALA A 140 2.22 12.64 -11.84
N ALA A 141 2.54 12.02 -10.71
CA ALA A 141 2.80 12.70 -9.45
C ALA A 141 4.26 13.17 -9.47
N VAL A 142 4.47 14.46 -9.32
CA VAL A 142 5.78 15.10 -9.42
C VAL A 142 6.03 15.92 -8.17
N LEU A 143 7.17 15.68 -7.52
CA LEU A 143 7.68 16.48 -6.42
C LEU A 143 8.45 17.67 -7.00
N THR A 144 8.11 18.90 -6.59
CA THR A 144 8.77 20.15 -7.01
C THR A 144 9.79 20.61 -5.97
N LEU A 145 10.61 21.60 -6.31
CA LEU A 145 11.59 22.22 -5.39
C LEU A 145 10.94 22.82 -4.13
N ASP A 146 9.67 23.22 -4.22
CA ASP A 146 8.90 23.74 -3.09
C ASP A 146 8.43 22.61 -2.15
N ASN A 147 8.91 21.37 -2.36
CA ASN A 147 8.48 20.17 -1.65
C ASN A 147 6.97 19.89 -1.75
N GLU A 148 6.33 20.32 -2.81
CA GLU A 148 4.93 20.03 -3.10
C GLU A 148 4.81 18.87 -4.09
N ILE A 149 3.93 17.92 -3.82
CA ILE A 149 3.54 16.91 -4.82
C ILE A 149 2.37 17.43 -5.61
N THR A 150 2.54 17.49 -6.93
CA THR A 150 1.50 17.89 -7.88
C THR A 150 1.20 16.79 -8.87
N LEU A 151 -0.07 16.72 -9.32
CA LEU A 151 -0.50 15.80 -10.38
C LEU A 151 -0.68 16.60 -11.68
N LYS A 152 0.09 16.25 -12.71
CA LYS A 152 0.08 16.95 -14.00
C LYS A 152 0.32 15.96 -15.15
N LYS A 153 -0.12 16.32 -16.37
CA LYS A 153 0.47 15.71 -17.57
C LYS A 153 1.90 16.17 -17.72
N ILE A 154 2.78 15.27 -18.14
CA ILE A 154 4.19 15.61 -18.31
C ILE A 154 4.59 15.58 -19.78
N LYS A 155 5.52 16.48 -20.15
CA LYS A 155 6.27 16.44 -21.38
C LYS A 155 7.75 16.68 -21.07
N ILE A 156 8.59 15.70 -21.38
CA ILE A 156 10.03 15.71 -21.11
C ILE A 156 10.75 15.92 -22.44
N THR A 157 11.70 16.84 -22.44
CA THR A 157 12.66 17.09 -23.53
C THR A 157 14.07 16.76 -23.05
N SER A 158 15.08 16.95 -23.87
CA SER A 158 16.50 16.74 -23.51
C SER A 158 16.99 17.59 -22.34
N GLN A 159 16.34 18.75 -22.08
CA GLN A 159 16.80 19.71 -21.07
C GLN A 159 15.73 20.06 -20.03
N LYS A 160 14.46 19.91 -20.36
CA LYS A 160 13.34 20.45 -19.58
C LYS A 160 12.21 19.44 -19.38
N ILE A 161 11.47 19.63 -18.31
CA ILE A 161 10.19 18.99 -18.06
C ILE A 161 9.09 20.03 -17.95
N TYR A 162 8.00 19.81 -18.66
CA TYR A 162 6.80 20.64 -18.66
C TYR A 162 5.72 19.95 -17.85
N LEU A 163 5.20 20.62 -16.83
CA LEU A 163 4.07 20.20 -16.03
C LEU A 163 2.81 20.86 -16.60
N ILE A 164 2.02 20.08 -17.31
CA ILE A 164 0.88 20.55 -18.10
C ILE A 164 -0.40 20.27 -17.31
N PRO A 165 -1.12 21.33 -16.88
CA PRO A 165 -2.44 21.16 -16.26
C PRO A 165 -3.46 20.73 -17.32
N ALA A 166 -4.48 19.99 -16.90
CA ALA A 166 -5.68 19.70 -17.67
C ALA A 166 -6.83 20.61 -17.21
N ASN A 167 -6.59 21.90 -17.31
CA ASN A 167 -7.56 22.97 -17.06
C ASN A 167 -7.00 24.26 -17.67
N LYS A 168 -7.77 24.88 -18.55
CA LYS A 168 -7.38 26.10 -19.29
C LYS A 168 -7.14 27.32 -18.38
N ALA A 169 -7.65 27.32 -17.16
CA ALA A 169 -7.42 28.37 -16.17
C ALA A 169 -6.02 28.34 -15.54
N TYR A 170 -5.23 27.26 -15.79
CA TYR A 170 -3.90 27.07 -15.22
C TYR A 170 -2.83 27.10 -16.31
N ASN A 171 -1.70 27.73 -16.00
CA ASN A 171 -0.56 27.82 -16.92
C ASN A 171 0.33 26.57 -16.87
N ILE A 172 0.94 26.23 -17.98
CA ILE A 172 2.01 25.22 -18.06
C ILE A 172 3.20 25.74 -17.24
N LYS A 173 3.74 24.90 -16.37
CA LYS A 173 4.98 25.18 -15.64
C LYS A 173 6.14 24.46 -16.30
N GLU A 174 7.23 25.17 -16.53
CA GLU A 174 8.47 24.66 -17.08
C GLU A 174 9.51 24.58 -15.96
N HIS A 175 10.24 23.46 -15.89
CA HIS A 175 11.32 23.21 -14.93
C HIS A 175 12.52 22.58 -15.64
N ASN A 176 13.73 22.75 -15.09
CA ASN A 176 14.86 21.93 -15.52
C ASN A 176 14.68 20.49 -15.02
N LEU A 177 15.32 19.53 -15.69
CA LEU A 177 15.14 18.09 -15.34
C LEU A 177 15.56 17.77 -13.90
N GLY A 178 16.52 18.51 -13.30
CA GLY A 178 16.97 18.32 -11.92
C GLY A 178 16.10 19.00 -10.87
N ASP A 179 15.19 19.90 -11.27
CA ASP A 179 14.40 20.72 -10.34
C ASP A 179 13.12 20.00 -9.86
N VAL A 180 12.79 18.88 -10.46
CA VAL A 180 11.59 18.11 -10.14
C VAL A 180 11.88 16.61 -10.15
N GLN A 181 11.15 15.87 -9.33
CA GLN A 181 11.30 14.43 -9.24
C GLN A 181 9.97 13.73 -9.51
N ILE A 182 9.93 12.83 -10.49
CA ILE A 182 8.77 11.98 -10.74
C ILE A 182 8.67 10.95 -9.60
N GLN A 183 7.54 10.93 -8.91
CA GLN A 183 7.25 10.01 -7.82
C GLN A 183 6.46 8.79 -8.31
N GLY A 184 5.73 8.95 -9.41
CA GLY A 184 4.96 7.86 -10.00
C GLY A 184 4.01 8.31 -11.08
N THR A 185 3.31 7.36 -11.69
CA THR A 185 2.31 7.59 -12.74
C THR A 185 0.92 7.21 -12.28
N LEU A 186 -0.10 7.93 -12.74
CA LEU A 186 -1.49 7.65 -12.45
C LEU A 186 -1.90 6.28 -12.98
N SER A 187 -2.49 5.46 -12.11
CA SER A 187 -3.08 4.14 -12.44
C SER A 187 -4.60 4.18 -12.43
N GLY A 188 -5.20 4.97 -11.57
CA GLY A 188 -6.65 5.11 -11.44
C GLY A 188 -7.05 6.17 -10.44
N ILE A 189 -8.36 6.42 -10.34
CA ILE A 189 -8.95 7.39 -9.41
C ILE A 189 -10.03 6.68 -8.59
N ILE A 190 -10.06 6.99 -7.30
CA ILE A 190 -11.17 6.63 -6.41
C ILE A 190 -11.87 7.92 -6.01
N ARG A 191 -13.20 7.96 -6.22
CA ARG A 191 -14.05 9.07 -5.81
C ARG A 191 -15.20 8.57 -4.95
N LYS A 192 -15.43 9.25 -3.83
CA LYS A 192 -16.58 9.02 -2.98
C LYS A 192 -17.59 10.14 -3.20
N TYR A 193 -18.83 9.78 -3.45
CA TYR A 193 -19.96 10.71 -3.48
C TYR A 193 -20.67 10.63 -2.11
N ASN A 194 -20.97 11.77 -1.53
CA ASN A 194 -21.72 11.87 -0.27
C ASN A 194 -23.21 12.01 -0.58
#